data_b6804a552f03ef68c0ae204ee521f57c
#
_entry.id   b6804a552f03ef68c0ae204ee521f57c
#
_cell.length_a   1.000
_cell.length_b   1.000
_cell.length_c   1.000
_cell.angle_alpha   90.00
_cell.angle_beta   90.00
_cell.angle_gamma   90.00
#
_symmetry.space_group_name_H-M   'P 1'
#
loop_
_entity.id
_entity.type
_entity.pdbx_description
1 polymer ?
#
loop_
_entity_poly.entity_id
_entity_poly.type
_entity_poly.pdbx_seq_one_letter_code
_entity_poly.pdbx_strand_id
1 'polypeptide(L)'
;MQNAVIVYLTRQRDLWYFVHSLKLLFKNLNTDNKYPVIVFHDDITSVIISNILVELHNFLGYLPNVKFEKIAFTLPEGISTDPAKYAMEGEHPTLQQFPLGYRHMCRFFGGLIFNHPSMLKYKYYMRVDSDSFMLSKVSHDPFQWMADNGYEYADYPLGTDSPKEVEWARRGMWESAKEFIATNSERISNPPSNWEGELYNTNFEICDMDFFRKQEYQDYFKHIDTTGNIFYRRWGDHVIRWLGIRMFMKPNGVGKMTELNFCYQHGSFAGNPKLATQDSIDVLPEPFKGCYYKCLKGE
;
A
#
# COMPACT_ATOMS: atom_id res chain seq x y z
N MET A 1 17.71 14.66 -6.66
CA MET A 1 17.05 13.33 -6.62
C MET A 1 17.00 12.89 -5.18
N GLN A 2 15.81 12.55 -4.69
CA GLN A 2 15.62 12.11 -3.32
C GLN A 2 16.15 10.68 -3.12
N ASN A 3 16.49 10.34 -1.87
CA ASN A 3 16.85 8.97 -1.50
C ASN A 3 15.56 8.14 -1.32
N ALA A 4 15.04 7.61 -2.42
CA ALA A 4 13.74 7.00 -2.49
C ALA A 4 13.73 5.69 -3.29
N VAL A 5 12.67 4.91 -3.08
CA VAL A 5 12.43 3.62 -3.75
C VAL A 5 10.95 3.43 -4.02
N ILE A 6 10.61 2.80 -5.14
CA ILE A 6 9.25 2.36 -5.43
C ILE A 6 9.13 0.89 -5.06
N VAL A 7 8.02 0.52 -4.42
CA VAL A 7 7.82 -0.81 -3.84
C VAL A 7 6.55 -1.45 -4.36
N TYR A 8 6.68 -2.69 -4.78
CA TYR A 8 5.59 -3.62 -5.02
C TYR A 8 5.66 -4.80 -4.06
N LEU A 9 4.52 -5.36 -3.74
CA LEU A 9 4.40 -6.70 -3.17
C LEU A 9 3.47 -7.49 -4.08
N THR A 10 3.95 -8.58 -4.64
CA THR A 10 3.19 -9.39 -5.60
C THR A 10 3.48 -10.88 -5.43
N ARG A 11 2.68 -11.71 -6.05
CA ARG A 11 2.81 -13.16 -6.07
C ARG A 11 2.59 -13.70 -7.48
N GLN A 12 2.99 -14.93 -7.73
CA GLN A 12 2.98 -15.52 -9.06
C GLN A 12 1.60 -15.43 -9.74
N ARG A 13 0.51 -15.62 -9.03
CA ARG A 13 -0.84 -15.59 -9.61
C ARG A 13 -1.29 -14.20 -10.09
N ASP A 14 -0.66 -13.12 -9.58
CA ASP A 14 -1.04 -11.73 -9.87
C ASP A 14 -0.10 -11.08 -10.92
N LEU A 15 0.85 -11.86 -11.48
CA LEU A 15 1.88 -11.37 -12.41
C LEU A 15 1.32 -10.69 -13.66
N TRP A 16 0.16 -11.12 -14.14
CA TRP A 16 -0.47 -10.50 -15.28
C TRP A 16 -0.73 -9.01 -15.03
N TYR A 17 -1.36 -8.69 -13.91
CA TYR A 17 -1.62 -7.28 -13.53
C TYR A 17 -0.32 -6.55 -13.22
N PHE A 18 0.55 -7.18 -12.44
CA PHE A 18 1.82 -6.60 -12.01
C PHE A 18 2.69 -6.14 -13.19
N VAL A 19 2.85 -6.94 -14.23
CA VAL A 19 3.70 -6.58 -15.40
C VAL A 19 3.12 -5.36 -16.13
N HIS A 20 1.80 -5.28 -16.28
CA HIS A 20 1.15 -4.12 -16.89
C HIS A 20 1.27 -2.86 -16.01
N SER A 21 1.09 -3.02 -14.70
CA SER A 21 1.31 -1.94 -13.74
C SER A 21 2.74 -1.41 -13.81
N LEU A 22 3.72 -2.30 -13.85
CA LEU A 22 5.14 -1.95 -13.90
C LEU A 22 5.51 -1.25 -15.22
N LYS A 23 4.98 -1.69 -16.37
CA LYS A 23 5.12 -0.99 -17.65
C LYS A 23 4.61 0.44 -17.58
N LEU A 24 3.42 0.63 -17.03
CA LEU A 24 2.80 1.95 -16.90
C LEU A 24 3.51 2.83 -15.86
N LEU A 25 4.04 2.25 -14.80
CA LEU A 25 4.89 2.95 -13.84
C LEU A 25 6.10 3.59 -14.54
N PHE A 26 6.85 2.81 -15.31
CA PHE A 26 8.05 3.31 -16.01
C PHE A 26 7.69 4.28 -17.14
N LYS A 27 6.54 4.10 -17.78
CA LYS A 27 6.09 5.01 -18.83
C LYS A 27 5.64 6.36 -18.33
N ASN A 28 4.97 6.41 -17.16
CA ASN A 28 4.23 7.59 -16.74
C ASN A 28 4.78 8.27 -15.46
N LEU A 29 5.48 7.55 -14.60
CA LEU A 29 6.00 8.10 -13.34
C LEU A 29 7.52 7.98 -13.25
N ASN A 30 8.09 6.83 -13.48
CA ASN A 30 9.53 6.57 -13.38
C ASN A 30 10.22 6.59 -14.76
N THR A 31 9.86 7.56 -15.59
CA THR A 31 10.19 7.62 -17.03
C THR A 31 11.68 7.56 -17.35
N ASP A 32 12.51 8.13 -16.49
CA ASP A 32 13.97 8.18 -16.68
C ASP A 32 14.69 7.09 -15.88
N ASN A 33 13.98 6.03 -15.47
CA ASN A 33 14.49 4.98 -14.57
C ASN A 33 15.16 5.56 -13.31
N LYS A 34 14.61 6.67 -12.84
CA LYS A 34 15.20 7.55 -11.85
C LYS A 34 15.30 6.91 -10.47
N TYR A 35 14.25 6.17 -10.10
CA TYR A 35 14.18 5.50 -8.81
C TYR A 35 14.25 3.99 -8.96
N PRO A 36 14.97 3.28 -8.08
CA PRO A 36 14.94 1.83 -8.05
C PRO A 36 13.54 1.33 -7.68
N VAL A 37 13.18 0.17 -8.23
CA VAL A 37 11.96 -0.55 -7.88
C VAL A 37 12.35 -1.81 -7.13
N ILE A 38 11.79 -2.05 -5.95
CA ILE A 38 11.90 -3.30 -5.21
C ILE A 38 10.56 -4.03 -5.27
N VAL A 39 10.61 -5.27 -5.74
CA VAL A 39 9.45 -6.14 -5.84
C VAL A 39 9.59 -7.25 -4.80
N PHE A 40 8.84 -7.14 -3.71
CA PHE A 40 8.75 -8.21 -2.73
C PHE A 40 7.83 -9.32 -3.20
N HIS A 41 8.21 -10.57 -2.93
CA HIS A 41 7.43 -11.76 -3.28
C HIS A 41 7.82 -12.96 -2.41
N ASP A 42 6.98 -13.98 -2.39
CA ASP A 42 7.26 -15.23 -1.68
C ASP A 42 7.37 -16.46 -2.60
N ASP A 43 6.77 -16.41 -3.80
CA ASP A 43 6.57 -17.56 -4.68
C ASP A 43 7.12 -17.43 -6.11
N ILE A 44 7.71 -16.28 -6.51
CA ILE A 44 8.18 -16.08 -7.89
C ILE A 44 9.55 -16.71 -8.08
N THR A 45 9.70 -17.53 -9.12
CA THR A 45 10.96 -18.20 -9.44
C THR A 45 11.92 -17.30 -10.23
N SER A 46 13.22 -17.63 -10.22
CA SER A 46 14.24 -16.91 -11.00
C SER A 46 13.96 -16.90 -12.50
N VAL A 47 13.40 -17.98 -13.04
CA VAL A 47 13.02 -18.07 -14.46
C VAL A 47 11.92 -17.06 -14.79
N ILE A 48 10.89 -16.97 -13.94
CA ILE A 48 9.81 -16.01 -14.12
C ILE A 48 10.35 -14.58 -14.02
N ILE A 49 11.22 -14.29 -13.04
CA ILE A 49 11.87 -12.98 -12.90
C ILE A 49 12.62 -12.61 -14.18
N SER A 50 13.41 -13.53 -14.72
CA SER A 50 14.14 -13.29 -15.97
C SER A 50 13.20 -12.96 -17.13
N ASN A 51 12.10 -13.68 -17.28
CA ASN A 51 11.11 -13.43 -18.32
C ASN A 51 10.47 -12.04 -18.18
N ILE A 52 10.12 -11.64 -16.94
CA ILE A 52 9.57 -10.30 -16.66
C ILE A 52 10.58 -9.21 -17.06
N LEU A 53 11.84 -9.36 -16.69
CA LEU A 53 12.89 -8.38 -17.04
C LEU A 53 13.11 -8.27 -18.55
N VAL A 54 13.07 -9.39 -19.28
CA VAL A 54 13.13 -9.41 -20.75
C VAL A 54 11.92 -8.70 -21.36
N GLU A 55 10.72 -8.96 -20.85
CA GLU A 55 9.50 -8.32 -21.32
C GLU A 55 9.52 -6.80 -21.09
N LEU A 56 9.99 -6.37 -19.92
CA LEU A 56 10.17 -4.95 -19.62
C LEU A 56 11.23 -4.30 -20.51
N HIS A 57 12.37 -4.96 -20.71
CA HIS A 57 13.40 -4.48 -21.61
C HIS A 57 12.85 -4.28 -23.03
N ASN A 58 12.12 -5.25 -23.56
CA ASN A 58 11.51 -5.16 -24.89
C ASN A 58 10.49 -4.02 -25.00
N PHE A 59 9.75 -3.77 -23.94
CA PHE A 59 8.76 -2.69 -23.90
C PHE A 59 9.39 -1.29 -23.77
N LEU A 60 10.42 -1.16 -22.92
CA LEU A 60 11.03 0.12 -22.57
C LEU A 60 12.20 0.51 -23.50
N GLY A 61 12.85 -0.45 -24.15
CA GLY A 61 14.08 -0.25 -24.91
C GLY A 61 15.35 -0.16 -24.06
N TYR A 62 15.24 -0.34 -22.74
CA TYR A 62 16.36 -0.38 -21.80
C TYR A 62 16.08 -1.34 -20.65
N LEU A 63 17.12 -1.75 -19.90
CA LEU A 63 16.96 -2.58 -18.72
C LEU A 63 16.55 -1.70 -17.52
N PRO A 64 15.34 -1.90 -16.95
CA PRO A 64 14.88 -1.10 -15.83
C PRO A 64 15.60 -1.48 -14.53
N ASN A 65 15.73 -0.52 -13.61
CA ASN A 65 16.31 -0.74 -12.28
C ASN A 65 15.27 -1.40 -11.35
N VAL A 66 15.03 -2.69 -11.55
CA VAL A 66 14.07 -3.50 -10.79
C VAL A 66 14.82 -4.62 -10.07
N LYS A 67 14.65 -4.71 -8.76
CA LYS A 67 15.16 -5.79 -7.93
C LYS A 67 13.99 -6.60 -7.36
N PHE A 68 14.05 -7.91 -7.53
CA PHE A 68 13.13 -8.84 -6.86
C PHE A 68 13.75 -9.29 -5.53
N GLU A 69 12.96 -9.21 -4.47
CA GLU A 69 13.37 -9.54 -3.11
C GLU A 69 12.42 -10.58 -2.53
N LYS A 70 12.95 -11.79 -2.32
CA LYS A 70 12.15 -12.86 -1.74
C LYS A 70 11.99 -12.66 -0.24
N ILE A 71 10.75 -12.68 0.24
CA ILE A 71 10.43 -12.61 1.66
C ILE A 71 9.75 -13.90 2.12
N ALA A 72 9.89 -14.20 3.42
CA ALA A 72 9.17 -15.29 4.06
C ALA A 72 8.13 -14.68 5.00
N PHE A 73 6.87 -14.99 4.75
CA PHE A 73 5.80 -14.62 5.66
C PHE A 73 5.72 -15.62 6.82
N THR A 74 5.91 -15.11 8.02
CA THR A 74 5.79 -15.91 9.26
C THR A 74 4.70 -15.33 10.14
N LEU A 75 3.95 -16.19 10.81
CA LEU A 75 2.99 -15.74 11.83
C LEU A 75 3.75 -15.21 13.06
N PRO A 76 3.22 -14.20 13.76
CA PRO A 76 3.75 -13.83 15.06
C PRO A 76 3.70 -14.98 16.05
N GLU A 77 4.57 -14.92 17.04
CA GLU A 77 4.56 -15.91 18.14
C GLU A 77 3.18 -15.93 18.84
N GLY A 78 2.70 -17.10 19.16
CA GLY A 78 1.40 -17.29 19.81
C GLY A 78 0.18 -17.24 18.89
N ILE A 79 0.36 -16.86 17.61
CA ILE A 79 -0.74 -16.90 16.64
C ILE A 79 -0.93 -18.30 16.10
N SER A 80 -2.17 -18.79 16.13
CA SER A 80 -2.51 -20.13 15.68
C SER A 80 -2.22 -20.32 14.19
N THR A 81 -1.71 -21.49 13.83
CA THR A 81 -1.55 -21.91 12.43
C THR A 81 -2.82 -22.58 11.87
N ASP A 82 -3.84 -22.79 12.70
CA ASP A 82 -5.10 -23.42 12.31
C ASP A 82 -5.96 -22.43 11.47
N PRO A 83 -6.20 -22.71 10.19
CA PRO A 83 -7.02 -21.86 9.34
C PRO A 83 -8.45 -21.64 9.86
N ALA A 84 -9.02 -22.57 10.62
CA ALA A 84 -10.34 -22.43 11.20
C ALA A 84 -10.42 -21.27 12.21
N LYS A 85 -9.31 -20.90 12.84
CA LYS A 85 -9.23 -19.76 13.76
C LYS A 85 -9.15 -18.41 13.07
N TYR A 86 -8.88 -18.39 11.77
CA TYR A 86 -8.92 -17.18 10.94
C TYR A 86 -10.29 -17.00 10.27
N ALA A 87 -11.11 -18.03 10.31
CA ALA A 87 -12.52 -17.92 10.03
C ALA A 87 -13.17 -17.28 11.25
N MET A 88 -13.81 -16.12 11.06
CA MET A 88 -14.42 -15.40 12.16
C MET A 88 -15.82 -15.97 12.41
N GLU A 89 -16.15 -16.31 13.65
CA GLU A 89 -17.47 -16.80 14.02
C GLU A 89 -18.56 -15.78 13.67
N GLY A 90 -19.64 -16.23 13.03
CA GLY A 90 -20.77 -15.40 12.64
C GLY A 90 -20.53 -14.47 11.47
N GLU A 91 -19.64 -14.85 10.59
CA GLU A 91 -19.00 -13.97 9.64
C GLU A 91 -19.82 -13.46 8.47
N HIS A 92 -19.52 -12.21 8.16
CA HIS A 92 -19.87 -11.63 6.88
C HIS A 92 -19.09 -12.33 5.74
N PRO A 93 -19.77 -12.71 4.65
CA PRO A 93 -19.13 -13.40 3.52
C PRO A 93 -17.89 -12.69 2.95
N THR A 94 -17.82 -11.35 3.09
CA THR A 94 -16.68 -10.56 2.61
C THR A 94 -15.38 -10.82 3.37
N LEU A 95 -15.42 -11.34 4.60
CA LEU A 95 -14.21 -11.63 5.38
C LEU A 95 -13.53 -12.91 4.93
N GLN A 96 -14.27 -13.87 4.41
CA GLN A 96 -13.74 -15.08 3.79
C GLN A 96 -12.95 -14.76 2.50
N GLN A 97 -13.13 -13.57 1.91
CA GLN A 97 -12.43 -13.12 0.70
C GLN A 97 -10.99 -12.68 0.98
N PHE A 98 -10.59 -12.53 2.24
CA PHE A 98 -9.26 -12.06 2.62
C PHE A 98 -8.40 -13.19 3.20
N PRO A 99 -7.73 -13.98 2.33
CA PRO A 99 -6.95 -15.13 2.74
C PRO A 99 -5.72 -14.72 3.57
N LEU A 100 -5.05 -15.71 4.16
CA LEU A 100 -3.87 -15.52 5.01
C LEU A 100 -2.79 -14.62 4.36
N GLY A 101 -2.54 -14.79 3.06
CA GLY A 101 -1.59 -13.95 2.32
C GLY A 101 -1.93 -12.47 2.33
N TYR A 102 -3.22 -12.10 2.27
CA TYR A 102 -3.65 -10.70 2.42
C TYR A 102 -3.32 -10.16 3.83
N ARG A 103 -3.52 -10.96 4.86
CA ARG A 103 -3.24 -10.56 6.25
C ARG A 103 -1.74 -10.40 6.50
N HIS A 104 -0.92 -11.25 5.90
CA HIS A 104 0.54 -11.07 5.87
C HIS A 104 0.95 -9.77 5.15
N MET A 105 0.31 -9.44 4.03
CA MET A 105 0.53 -8.18 3.33
C MET A 105 0.19 -6.98 4.22
N CYS A 106 -0.97 -7.01 4.89
CA CYS A 106 -1.35 -5.95 5.83
C CYS A 106 -0.32 -5.80 6.97
N ARG A 107 0.17 -6.91 7.53
CA ARG A 107 1.22 -6.89 8.56
C ARG A 107 2.53 -6.31 8.02
N PHE A 108 2.92 -6.73 6.82
CA PHE A 108 4.16 -6.28 6.18
C PHE A 108 4.14 -4.77 5.96
N PHE A 109 3.12 -4.25 5.29
CA PHE A 109 3.01 -2.82 5.04
C PHE A 109 2.63 -2.02 6.29
N GLY A 110 1.88 -2.59 7.23
CA GLY A 110 1.53 -1.93 8.50
C GLY A 110 2.75 -1.53 9.34
N GLY A 111 3.84 -2.32 9.29
CA GLY A 111 5.01 -2.02 10.11
C GLY A 111 6.33 -2.67 9.69
N LEU A 112 6.32 -3.94 9.24
CA LEU A 112 7.57 -4.69 9.04
C LEU A 112 8.45 -4.11 7.92
N ILE A 113 7.86 -3.53 6.89
CA ILE A 113 8.57 -2.96 5.74
C ILE A 113 9.57 -1.87 6.16
N PHE A 114 9.26 -1.07 7.16
CA PHE A 114 10.09 0.07 7.55
C PHE A 114 11.47 -0.34 8.08
N ASN A 115 11.57 -1.53 8.66
CA ASN A 115 12.80 -2.09 9.21
C ASN A 115 13.34 -3.26 8.37
N HIS A 116 12.77 -3.52 7.18
CA HIS A 116 13.28 -4.56 6.29
C HIS A 116 14.68 -4.18 5.78
N PRO A 117 15.68 -5.10 5.79
CA PRO A 117 17.07 -4.79 5.44
C PRO A 117 17.24 -4.09 4.10
N SER A 118 16.48 -4.50 3.07
CA SER A 118 16.52 -3.87 1.75
C SER A 118 16.00 -2.44 1.72
N MET A 119 15.27 -2.01 2.77
CA MET A 119 14.65 -0.69 2.86
C MET A 119 15.45 0.30 3.71
N LEU A 120 16.37 -0.15 4.57
CA LEU A 120 17.06 0.68 5.57
C LEU A 120 17.82 1.88 4.99
N LYS A 121 18.33 1.76 3.76
CA LYS A 121 19.08 2.83 3.10
C LYS A 121 18.24 3.94 2.50
N TYR A 122 16.93 3.75 2.37
CA TYR A 122 16.04 4.73 1.76
C TYR A 122 15.34 5.58 2.80
N LYS A 123 15.14 6.85 2.47
CA LYS A 123 14.35 7.79 3.26
C LYS A 123 12.86 7.70 2.89
N TYR A 124 12.57 7.70 1.60
CA TYR A 124 11.19 7.61 1.12
C TYR A 124 10.93 6.28 0.44
N TYR A 125 9.72 5.76 0.58
CA TYR A 125 9.19 4.77 -0.33
C TYR A 125 7.83 5.17 -0.87
N MET A 126 7.57 4.72 -2.10
CA MET A 126 6.25 4.77 -2.72
C MET A 126 5.75 3.34 -2.87
N ARG A 127 4.59 3.02 -2.31
CA ARG A 127 3.89 1.77 -2.58
C ARG A 127 3.03 1.91 -3.82
N VAL A 128 3.05 0.89 -4.64
CA VAL A 128 2.13 0.69 -5.76
C VAL A 128 1.65 -0.75 -5.71
N ASP A 129 0.36 -0.98 -5.60
CA ASP A 129 -0.18 -2.34 -5.65
C ASP A 129 -0.12 -2.89 -7.07
N SER A 130 -0.01 -4.22 -7.20
CA SER A 130 0.18 -4.89 -8.49
C SER A 130 -0.98 -4.69 -9.50
N ASP A 131 -2.14 -4.29 -9.02
CA ASP A 131 -3.33 -3.96 -9.81
C ASP A 131 -3.64 -2.45 -9.87
N SER A 132 -2.61 -1.61 -9.67
CA SER A 132 -2.69 -0.15 -9.79
C SER A 132 -1.95 0.32 -11.04
N PHE A 133 -2.65 1.00 -11.94
CA PHE A 133 -2.19 1.35 -13.30
C PHE A 133 -2.15 2.84 -13.49
N MET A 134 -0.96 3.42 -13.61
CA MET A 134 -0.76 4.84 -13.84
C MET A 134 -1.09 5.20 -15.30
N LEU A 135 -2.08 6.05 -15.54
CA LEU A 135 -2.63 6.29 -16.88
C LEU A 135 -2.18 7.59 -17.55
N SER A 136 -1.53 8.47 -16.83
CA SER A 136 -0.96 9.69 -17.38
C SER A 136 0.40 10.00 -16.76
N LYS A 137 1.21 10.76 -17.49
CA LYS A 137 2.49 11.25 -16.94
C LYS A 137 2.26 12.09 -15.70
N VAL A 138 3.07 11.86 -14.69
CA VAL A 138 3.16 12.69 -13.49
C VAL A 138 4.06 13.89 -13.82
N SER A 139 3.55 15.09 -13.62
CA SER A 139 4.20 16.35 -14.06
C SER A 139 5.40 16.75 -13.22
N HIS A 140 5.48 16.25 -11.98
CA HIS A 140 6.54 16.57 -11.03
C HIS A 140 7.06 15.31 -10.32
N ASP A 141 8.23 15.42 -9.72
CA ASP A 141 8.81 14.35 -8.92
C ASP A 141 8.08 14.24 -7.57
N PRO A 142 7.34 13.17 -7.31
CA PRO A 142 6.52 13.06 -6.09
C PRO A 142 7.35 13.01 -4.81
N PHE A 143 8.57 12.47 -4.85
CA PHE A 143 9.45 12.46 -3.69
C PHE A 143 10.09 13.83 -3.42
N GLN A 144 10.38 14.59 -4.48
CA GLN A 144 10.83 15.96 -4.33
C GLN A 144 9.70 16.84 -3.77
N TRP A 145 8.48 16.64 -4.25
CA TRP A 145 7.29 17.32 -3.72
C TRP A 145 7.07 17.02 -2.23
N MET A 146 7.25 15.77 -1.78
CA MET A 146 7.22 15.42 -0.35
C MET A 146 8.23 16.25 0.43
N ALA A 147 9.48 16.29 -0.05
CA ALA A 147 10.58 16.98 0.62
C ALA A 147 10.37 18.50 0.66
N ASP A 148 9.95 19.11 -0.44
CA ASP A 148 9.76 20.56 -0.57
C ASP A 148 8.63 21.08 0.33
N ASN A 149 7.61 20.25 0.58
CA ASN A 149 6.48 20.60 1.45
C ASN A 149 6.65 20.08 2.90
N GLY A 150 7.72 19.33 3.18
CA GLY A 150 7.95 18.75 4.49
C GLY A 150 6.90 17.73 4.91
N TYR A 151 6.31 17.01 3.93
CA TYR A 151 5.37 15.94 4.21
C TYR A 151 6.09 14.67 4.67
N GLU A 152 5.49 14.00 5.64
CA GLU A 152 5.97 12.71 6.16
C GLU A 152 5.15 11.53 5.60
N TYR A 153 3.95 11.83 5.07
CA TYR A 153 3.07 10.87 4.41
C TYR A 153 2.29 11.56 3.29
N ALA A 154 2.01 10.83 2.24
CA ALA A 154 1.07 11.28 1.21
C ALA A 154 0.25 10.11 0.68
N ASP A 155 -1.02 10.35 0.48
CA ASP A 155 -1.96 9.39 -0.08
C ASP A 155 -2.82 10.03 -1.19
N TYR A 156 -3.61 9.20 -1.82
CA TYR A 156 -4.77 9.57 -2.60
C TYR A 156 -5.98 9.68 -1.65
N PRO A 157 -7.08 10.40 -2.01
CA PRO A 157 -8.12 10.79 -1.05
C PRO A 157 -8.52 9.72 -0.04
N LEU A 158 -8.76 10.17 1.19
CA LEU A 158 -9.20 9.34 2.32
C LEU A 158 -10.40 8.48 1.94
N GLY A 159 -10.33 7.21 2.34
CA GLY A 159 -11.48 6.32 2.37
C GLY A 159 -12.10 6.28 3.76
N THR A 160 -13.29 5.71 3.82
CA THR A 160 -13.99 5.40 5.08
C THR A 160 -14.63 4.03 4.95
N ASP A 161 -14.33 3.13 5.90
CA ASP A 161 -15.04 1.86 6.00
C ASP A 161 -16.52 2.12 6.31
N SER A 162 -17.41 1.31 5.76
CA SER A 162 -18.81 1.36 6.14
C SER A 162 -18.99 0.97 7.61
N PRO A 163 -20.05 1.42 8.30
CA PRO A 163 -20.33 1.02 9.68
C PRO A 163 -20.32 -0.51 9.87
N LYS A 164 -20.76 -1.26 8.87
CA LYS A 164 -20.76 -2.71 8.87
C LYS A 164 -19.32 -3.28 8.80
N GLU A 165 -18.42 -2.69 8.04
CA GLU A 165 -17.01 -3.11 8.00
C GLU A 165 -16.31 -2.76 9.31
N VAL A 166 -16.62 -1.62 9.92
CA VAL A 166 -16.09 -1.27 11.26
C VAL A 166 -16.53 -2.28 12.30
N GLU A 167 -17.81 -2.63 12.33
CA GLU A 167 -18.36 -3.59 13.29
C GLU A 167 -17.72 -4.98 13.17
N TRP A 168 -17.42 -5.43 11.97
CA TRP A 168 -17.01 -6.80 11.72
C TRP A 168 -15.52 -6.96 11.48
N ALA A 169 -15.00 -6.24 10.49
CA ALA A 169 -13.61 -6.38 10.07
C ALA A 169 -12.65 -5.61 11.00
N ARG A 170 -13.13 -4.58 11.67
CA ARG A 170 -12.33 -3.73 12.56
C ARG A 170 -12.72 -3.85 14.04
N ARG A 171 -13.55 -4.82 14.35
CA ARG A 171 -14.01 -5.04 15.72
C ARG A 171 -12.84 -5.11 16.70
N GLY A 172 -12.91 -4.27 17.73
CA GLY A 172 -11.87 -4.13 18.75
C GLY A 172 -10.68 -3.24 18.37
N MET A 173 -10.61 -2.74 17.12
CA MET A 173 -9.49 -1.90 16.68
C MET A 173 -9.42 -0.58 17.45
N TRP A 174 -10.56 0.08 17.60
CA TRP A 174 -10.63 1.35 18.34
C TRP A 174 -10.38 1.16 19.82
N GLU A 175 -10.91 0.11 20.42
CA GLU A 175 -10.66 -0.26 21.82
C GLU A 175 -9.16 -0.46 22.07
N SER A 176 -8.49 -1.22 21.22
CA SER A 176 -7.04 -1.44 21.30
C SER A 176 -6.24 -0.14 21.12
N ALA A 177 -6.65 0.72 20.20
CA ALA A 177 -6.03 2.03 20.03
C ALA A 177 -6.20 2.91 21.28
N LYS A 178 -7.38 2.93 21.92
CA LYS A 178 -7.63 3.65 23.16
C LYS A 178 -6.77 3.15 24.32
N GLU A 179 -6.60 1.84 24.46
CA GLU A 179 -5.70 1.25 25.45
C GLU A 179 -4.27 1.73 25.26
N PHE A 180 -3.79 1.70 24.00
CA PHE A 180 -2.45 2.21 23.68
C PHE A 180 -2.33 3.71 24.00
N ILE A 181 -3.31 4.52 23.62
CA ILE A 181 -3.33 5.96 23.89
C ILE A 181 -3.29 6.22 25.42
N ALA A 182 -4.09 5.50 26.18
CA ALA A 182 -4.15 5.68 27.64
C ALA A 182 -2.83 5.37 28.34
N THR A 183 -2.12 4.33 27.87
CA THR A 183 -0.82 3.89 28.44
C THR A 183 0.38 4.68 27.92
N ASN A 184 0.23 5.46 26.85
CA ASN A 184 1.31 6.21 26.20
C ASN A 184 1.00 7.70 26.03
N SER A 185 0.09 8.25 26.83
CA SER A 185 -0.44 9.61 26.67
C SER A 185 0.64 10.71 26.65
N GLU A 186 1.73 10.53 27.38
CA GLU A 186 2.85 11.48 27.41
C GLU A 186 3.63 11.58 26.08
N ARG A 187 3.53 10.55 25.24
CA ARG A 187 4.24 10.45 23.95
C ARG A 187 3.35 10.76 22.74
N ILE A 188 2.06 10.94 22.97
CA ILE A 188 1.07 11.18 21.91
C ILE A 188 0.62 12.63 21.96
N SER A 189 1.09 13.42 20.99
CA SER A 189 0.83 14.86 20.96
C SER A 189 -0.58 15.21 20.50
N ASN A 190 -1.24 14.35 19.74
CA ASN A 190 -2.55 14.65 19.16
C ASN A 190 -3.43 13.39 19.06
N PRO A 191 -3.85 12.82 20.22
CA PRO A 191 -4.64 11.60 20.20
C PRO A 191 -5.98 11.84 19.50
N PRO A 192 -6.42 10.96 18.61
CA PRO A 192 -7.76 11.04 18.06
C PRO A 192 -8.79 10.83 19.17
N SER A 193 -9.85 11.66 19.19
CA SER A 193 -10.93 11.57 20.19
C SER A 193 -11.92 10.46 19.86
N ASN A 194 -12.07 10.14 18.59
CA ASN A 194 -12.93 9.07 18.07
C ASN A 194 -12.32 8.52 16.76
N TRP A 195 -12.86 7.39 16.33
CA TRP A 195 -12.63 6.80 15.02
C TRP A 195 -13.93 6.14 14.55
N GLU A 196 -14.38 6.49 13.36
CA GLU A 196 -15.64 6.04 12.77
C GLU A 196 -15.43 5.23 11.48
N GLY A 197 -14.19 4.76 11.25
CA GLY A 197 -13.83 3.95 10.10
C GLY A 197 -12.94 4.65 9.09
N GLU A 198 -12.40 5.81 9.42
CA GLU A 198 -11.49 6.52 8.53
C GLU A 198 -10.21 5.71 8.28
N LEU A 199 -9.72 5.80 7.06
CA LEU A 199 -8.56 5.07 6.60
C LEU A 199 -7.82 5.83 5.49
N TYR A 200 -6.58 5.42 5.22
CA TYR A 200 -5.84 5.83 4.01
C TYR A 200 -5.94 4.75 2.93
N ASN A 201 -6.03 5.17 1.67
CA ASN A 201 -5.97 4.24 0.54
C ASN A 201 -4.51 3.83 0.29
N THR A 202 -4.06 2.76 0.93
CA THR A 202 -2.66 2.33 0.93
C THR A 202 -2.21 1.61 -0.34
N ASN A 203 -3.10 1.38 -1.31
CA ASN A 203 -2.75 0.83 -2.63
C ASN A 203 -1.83 1.75 -3.45
N PHE A 204 -1.79 3.04 -3.09
CA PHE A 204 -0.86 4.02 -3.59
C PHE A 204 -0.55 5.03 -2.48
N GLU A 205 0.64 4.97 -1.89
CA GLU A 205 1.06 5.85 -0.81
C GLU A 205 2.54 6.23 -0.95
N ILE A 206 2.93 7.39 -0.39
CA ILE A 206 4.34 7.75 -0.20
C ILE A 206 4.58 7.97 1.28
N CYS A 207 5.63 7.35 1.81
CA CYS A 207 6.01 7.45 3.21
C CYS A 207 7.44 7.99 3.36
N ASP A 208 7.63 8.93 4.27
CA ASP A 208 8.93 9.19 4.88
C ASP A 208 9.18 8.10 5.92
N MET A 209 10.09 7.19 5.63
CA MET A 209 10.34 6.03 6.49
C MET A 209 10.98 6.42 7.83
N ASP A 210 11.59 7.60 7.93
CA ASP A 210 12.14 8.06 9.21
C ASP A 210 11.02 8.31 10.22
N PHE A 211 9.84 8.78 9.79
CA PHE A 211 8.67 8.88 10.66
C PHE A 211 8.21 7.49 11.16
N PHE A 212 8.05 6.54 10.28
CA PHE A 212 7.55 5.20 10.62
C PHE A 212 8.57 4.33 11.36
N ARG A 213 9.85 4.71 11.35
CA ARG A 213 10.92 4.08 12.15
C ARG A 213 11.04 4.64 13.56
N LYS A 214 10.38 5.76 13.87
CA LYS A 214 10.36 6.29 15.24
C LYS A 214 9.81 5.25 16.21
N GLN A 215 10.40 5.23 17.41
CA GLN A 215 10.04 4.25 18.42
C GLN A 215 8.54 4.28 18.76
N GLU A 216 7.92 5.45 18.73
CA GLU A 216 6.51 5.64 19.02
C GLU A 216 5.61 4.88 18.03
N TYR A 217 5.88 4.98 16.72
CA TYR A 217 5.14 4.23 15.71
C TYR A 217 5.42 2.73 15.82
N GLN A 218 6.66 2.34 16.06
CA GLN A 218 7.05 0.93 16.20
C GLN A 218 6.41 0.27 17.44
N ASP A 219 6.33 1.00 18.56
CA ASP A 219 5.64 0.52 19.77
C ASP A 219 4.14 0.36 19.52
N TYR A 220 3.53 1.31 18.83
CA TYR A 220 2.13 1.21 18.40
C TYR A 220 1.90 0.00 17.50
N PHE A 221 2.72 -0.15 16.45
CA PHE A 221 2.60 -1.30 15.57
C PHE A 221 2.79 -2.63 16.31
N LYS A 222 3.76 -2.70 17.21
CA LYS A 222 3.99 -3.88 18.05
C LYS A 222 2.78 -4.17 18.94
N HIS A 223 2.16 -3.15 19.54
CA HIS A 223 0.93 -3.31 20.31
C HIS A 223 -0.18 -3.93 19.45
N ILE A 224 -0.44 -3.42 18.26
CA ILE A 224 -1.42 -3.96 17.32
C ILE A 224 -1.07 -5.40 16.91
N ASP A 225 0.18 -5.66 16.54
CA ASP A 225 0.65 -6.96 16.05
C ASP A 225 0.50 -8.07 17.12
N THR A 226 0.79 -7.75 18.38
CA THR A 226 0.69 -8.71 19.50
C THR A 226 -0.74 -9.11 19.83
N THR A 227 -1.76 -8.35 19.44
CA THR A 227 -3.17 -8.75 19.59
C THR A 227 -3.52 -9.94 18.69
N GLY A 228 -2.77 -10.17 17.60
CA GLY A 228 -3.08 -11.16 16.58
C GLY A 228 -4.25 -10.78 15.66
N ASN A 229 -4.91 -9.64 15.88
CA ASN A 229 -6.13 -9.28 15.17
C ASN A 229 -5.93 -8.86 13.71
N ILE A 230 -4.69 -8.61 13.28
CA ILE A 230 -4.36 -8.57 11.84
C ILE A 230 -4.75 -9.91 11.19
N PHE A 231 -4.56 -11.03 11.90
CA PHE A 231 -4.85 -12.39 11.44
C PHE A 231 -6.27 -12.87 11.81
N TYR A 232 -6.70 -12.65 13.04
CA TYR A 232 -8.02 -13.12 13.52
C TYR A 232 -9.18 -12.24 13.09
N ARG A 233 -8.88 -10.97 12.76
CA ARG A 233 -9.82 -10.00 12.21
C ARG A 233 -9.27 -9.53 10.85
N ARG A 234 -9.79 -8.49 10.32
CA ARG A 234 -9.24 -7.83 9.13
C ARG A 234 -8.68 -6.46 9.52
N TRP A 235 -7.79 -6.42 10.53
CA TRP A 235 -7.11 -5.18 10.84
C TRP A 235 -6.07 -4.91 9.75
N GLY A 236 -6.47 -4.12 8.76
CA GLY A 236 -5.67 -3.83 7.59
C GLY A 236 -4.66 -2.71 7.83
N ASP A 237 -3.61 -2.70 7.02
CA ASP A 237 -2.56 -1.68 7.03
C ASP A 237 -3.11 -0.26 6.87
N HIS A 238 -4.15 -0.07 6.11
CA HIS A 238 -4.82 1.21 5.87
C HIS A 238 -5.38 1.86 7.15
N VAL A 239 -5.99 1.11 8.06
CA VAL A 239 -6.47 1.61 9.35
C VAL A 239 -5.30 1.75 10.33
N ILE A 240 -4.38 0.78 10.37
CA ILE A 240 -3.16 0.86 11.18
C ILE A 240 -2.39 2.13 10.83
N ARG A 241 -2.26 2.43 9.54
CA ARG A 241 -1.62 3.63 9.03
C ARG A 241 -2.32 4.90 9.51
N TRP A 242 -3.65 4.96 9.35
CA TRP A 242 -4.42 6.12 9.73
C TRP A 242 -4.29 6.45 11.23
N LEU A 243 -4.50 5.45 12.09
CA LEU A 243 -4.41 5.64 13.55
C LEU A 243 -3.01 6.06 13.98
N GLY A 244 -1.96 5.41 13.45
CA GLY A 244 -0.58 5.77 13.78
C GLY A 244 -0.21 7.19 13.34
N ILE A 245 -0.63 7.62 12.17
CA ILE A 245 -0.43 8.98 11.66
C ILE A 245 -1.18 9.99 12.54
N ARG A 246 -2.43 9.70 12.89
CA ARG A 246 -3.23 10.59 13.74
C ARG A 246 -2.64 10.76 15.14
N MET A 247 -2.02 9.73 15.70
CA MET A 247 -1.39 9.81 17.02
C MET A 247 -0.08 10.60 17.02
N PHE A 248 0.77 10.43 15.99
CA PHE A 248 2.19 10.81 16.10
C PHE A 248 2.66 11.82 15.05
N MET A 249 1.94 11.99 13.95
CA MET A 249 2.38 12.90 12.90
C MET A 249 1.98 14.33 13.21
N LYS A 250 2.84 15.27 12.84
CA LYS A 250 2.50 16.70 12.94
C LYS A 250 1.26 17.02 12.08
N PRO A 251 0.43 18.02 12.46
CA PRO A 251 -0.84 18.32 11.79
C PRO A 251 -0.74 18.52 10.28
N ASN A 252 0.36 19.12 9.80
CA ASN A 252 0.59 19.40 8.37
C ASN A 252 1.54 18.36 7.71
N GLY A 253 1.71 17.19 8.32
CA GLY A 253 2.63 16.16 7.81
C GLY A 253 2.08 15.31 6.69
N VAL A 254 0.77 15.44 6.37
CA VAL A 254 0.10 14.64 5.34
C VAL A 254 -0.14 15.46 4.09
N GLY A 255 0.42 15.02 2.96
CA GLY A 255 0.16 15.55 1.62
C GLY A 255 -0.95 14.78 0.91
N LYS A 256 -1.66 15.45 -0.01
CA LYS A 256 -2.68 14.83 -0.87
C LYS A 256 -2.22 14.84 -2.32
N MET A 257 -2.09 13.66 -2.91
CA MET A 257 -1.66 13.47 -4.30
C MET A 257 -2.87 13.57 -5.24
N THR A 258 -3.37 14.78 -5.48
CA THR A 258 -4.56 15.00 -6.31
C THR A 258 -4.33 14.93 -7.81
N GLU A 259 -3.06 14.96 -8.25
CA GLU A 259 -2.69 15.01 -9.68
C GLU A 259 -2.46 13.63 -10.31
N LEU A 260 -2.59 12.56 -9.53
CA LEU A 260 -2.40 11.22 -10.04
C LEU A 260 -3.65 10.72 -10.75
N ASN A 261 -3.43 10.12 -11.92
CA ASN A 261 -4.47 9.42 -12.65
C ASN A 261 -4.12 7.93 -12.69
N PHE A 262 -4.83 7.14 -11.93
CA PHE A 262 -4.65 5.70 -11.95
C PHE A 262 -5.97 4.93 -11.84
N CYS A 263 -5.98 3.76 -12.43
CA CYS A 263 -7.03 2.78 -12.31
C CYS A 263 -6.56 1.67 -11.36
N TYR A 264 -7.42 1.17 -10.48
CA TYR A 264 -7.03 0.16 -9.49
C TYR A 264 -8.23 -0.69 -9.07
N GLN A 265 -7.95 -1.83 -8.45
CA GLN A 265 -8.92 -2.74 -7.84
C GLN A 265 -10.26 -2.82 -8.59
N HIS A 266 -10.43 -3.85 -9.39
CA HIS A 266 -11.68 -4.11 -10.13
C HIS A 266 -12.19 -2.94 -11.01
N GLY A 267 -11.32 -1.95 -11.30
CA GLY A 267 -11.63 -0.84 -12.19
C GLY A 267 -12.07 0.45 -11.53
N SER A 268 -11.87 0.60 -10.23
CA SER A 268 -11.99 1.91 -9.59
C SER A 268 -10.98 2.88 -10.21
N PHE A 269 -11.38 4.14 -10.35
CA PHE A 269 -10.58 5.18 -10.98
C PHE A 269 -10.32 6.33 -10.00
N ALA A 270 -9.09 6.81 -10.02
CA ALA A 270 -8.65 7.96 -9.25
C ALA A 270 -8.10 9.05 -10.19
N GLY A 271 -8.53 10.29 -10.03
CA GLY A 271 -8.13 11.43 -10.83
C GLY A 271 -9.11 11.76 -11.97
N ASN A 272 -8.56 12.37 -13.04
CA ASN A 272 -9.37 12.77 -14.20
C ASN A 272 -9.16 11.79 -15.38
N PRO A 273 -10.15 10.95 -15.72
CA PRO A 273 -10.01 9.94 -16.78
C PRO A 273 -9.66 10.55 -18.14
N LYS A 274 -10.02 11.81 -18.40
CA LYS A 274 -9.72 12.49 -19.67
C LYS A 274 -8.23 12.78 -19.87
N LEU A 275 -7.41 12.69 -18.83
CA LEU A 275 -5.95 12.88 -18.91
C LEU A 275 -5.20 11.60 -19.23
N ALA A 276 -5.85 10.44 -19.27
CA ALA A 276 -5.22 9.20 -19.66
C ALA A 276 -4.81 9.26 -21.15
N THR A 277 -3.60 8.81 -21.44
CA THR A 277 -3.12 8.75 -22.84
C THR A 277 -3.57 7.45 -23.50
N GLN A 278 -3.85 7.49 -24.84
CA GLN A 278 -4.23 6.29 -25.58
C GLN A 278 -3.22 5.16 -25.42
N ASP A 279 -1.96 5.49 -25.53
CA ASP A 279 -0.87 4.51 -25.33
C ASP A 279 -0.86 3.85 -23.93
N SER A 280 -1.33 4.55 -22.89
CA SER A 280 -1.46 3.97 -21.54
C SER A 280 -2.68 3.06 -21.44
N ILE A 281 -3.79 3.46 -22.10
CA ILE A 281 -5.01 2.67 -22.19
C ILE A 281 -4.73 1.37 -22.93
N ASP A 282 -3.92 1.39 -23.99
CA ASP A 282 -3.57 0.20 -24.78
C ASP A 282 -2.80 -0.83 -23.95
N VAL A 283 -2.03 -0.38 -22.96
CA VAL A 283 -1.30 -1.24 -22.00
C VAL A 283 -2.19 -1.80 -20.90
N LEU A 284 -3.37 -1.20 -20.62
CA LEU A 284 -4.27 -1.70 -19.57
C LEU A 284 -4.74 -3.15 -19.85
N PRO A 285 -4.82 -4.01 -18.82
CA PRO A 285 -5.47 -5.30 -18.93
C PRO A 285 -6.96 -5.16 -19.23
N GLU A 286 -7.55 -6.10 -19.99
CA GLU A 286 -8.93 -6.01 -20.47
C GLU A 286 -10.01 -5.69 -19.43
N PRO A 287 -10.07 -6.27 -18.24
CA PRO A 287 -11.10 -5.88 -17.27
C PRO A 287 -11.06 -4.38 -16.93
N PHE A 288 -9.85 -3.80 -16.89
CA PHE A 288 -9.64 -2.40 -16.53
C PHE A 288 -9.91 -1.45 -17.70
N LYS A 289 -9.67 -1.86 -18.95
CA LYS A 289 -10.11 -1.07 -20.12
C LYS A 289 -11.61 -0.83 -20.13
N GLY A 290 -12.39 -1.88 -19.90
CA GLY A 290 -13.84 -1.77 -19.82
C GLY A 290 -14.30 -0.79 -18.75
N CYS A 291 -13.70 -0.86 -17.56
CA CYS A 291 -14.00 0.05 -16.46
C CYS A 291 -13.59 1.51 -16.77
N TYR A 292 -12.41 1.70 -17.38
CA TYR A 292 -11.98 3.02 -17.81
C TYR A 292 -12.96 3.68 -18.78
N TYR A 293 -13.44 2.93 -19.79
CA TYR A 293 -14.41 3.48 -20.76
C TYR A 293 -15.78 3.78 -20.13
N LYS A 294 -16.23 3.01 -19.14
CA LYS A 294 -17.44 3.33 -18.36
C LYS A 294 -17.26 4.63 -17.58
N CYS A 295 -16.13 4.76 -16.88
CA CYS A 295 -15.80 5.96 -16.12
C CYS A 295 -15.77 7.23 -17.02
N LEU A 296 -15.23 7.12 -18.25
CA LEU A 296 -15.26 8.21 -19.23
C LEU A 296 -16.67 8.65 -19.62
N LYS A 297 -17.63 7.72 -19.63
CA LYS A 297 -19.04 7.99 -19.97
C LYS A 297 -19.86 8.44 -18.77
N GLY A 298 -19.29 8.38 -17.56
CA GLY A 298 -20.00 8.68 -16.33
C GLY A 298 -20.99 7.56 -15.91
N GLU A 299 -20.68 6.31 -16.32
CA GLU A 299 -21.46 5.10 -16.00
C GLU A 299 -20.89 4.38 -14.75
#